data_bc75e5fa4c9a13735e5f91adedd6d15c
#
_entry.id   bc75e5fa4c9a13735e5f91adedd6d15c
#
_cell.length_a   1.000
_cell.length_b   1.000
_cell.length_c   1.000
_cell.angle_alpha   90.00
_cell.angle_beta   90.00
_cell.angle_gamma   90.00
#
_symmetry.space_group_name_H-M   'P 1'
#
loop_
_entity.id
_entity.type
_entity.pdbx_description
1 polymer ?
#
loop_
_entity_poly.entity_id
_entity_poly.type
_entity_poly.pdbx_seq_one_letter_code
_entity_poly.pdbx_strand_id
1 'polypeptide(L)'
;MNLLDNATSCFQKQLPFVLYAKPNETILHGIFQNDETLNVFESQSGFVFASFYSETNVVFPLSNSEVLQEEINFETEDNSFQLETKSNENAQILFEKLVRNGVSEIENNTFEKVVLSRKIEVSQQVDFIKSYQNLLKKYPTAYRYLWFHPRVGLWMGATPEQLAKITNNTFETVALAGTQVFSKTISWQEKEIVEQQLVTDYIKS
;
A
#
# COMPACT_ATOMS: atom_id res chain seq x y z
N MET A 1 12.27 5.67 -23.56
CA MET A 1 12.57 5.77 -22.14
C MET A 1 11.52 4.94 -21.43
N ASN A 2 11.90 3.99 -20.60
CA ASN A 2 10.93 3.16 -19.89
C ASN A 2 10.29 3.91 -18.72
N LEU A 3 9.21 3.38 -18.13
CA LEU A 3 8.50 4.07 -17.05
C LEU A 3 9.34 4.31 -15.79
N LEU A 4 10.30 3.44 -15.50
CA LEU A 4 11.19 3.61 -14.35
C LEU A 4 12.23 4.72 -14.57
N ASP A 5 12.73 4.86 -15.81
CA ASP A 5 13.60 5.98 -16.19
C ASP A 5 12.84 7.31 -16.13
N ASN A 6 11.57 7.33 -16.58
CA ASN A 6 10.69 8.49 -16.46
C ASN A 6 10.48 8.90 -15.01
N ALA A 7 10.17 7.92 -14.12
CA ALA A 7 10.01 8.17 -12.69
C ALA A 7 11.29 8.74 -12.07
N THR A 8 12.46 8.19 -12.42
CA THR A 8 13.76 8.69 -11.98
C THR A 8 13.98 10.14 -12.43
N SER A 9 13.69 10.45 -13.70
CA SER A 9 13.79 11.80 -14.25
C SER A 9 12.84 12.79 -13.55
N CYS A 10 11.58 12.39 -13.33
CA CYS A 10 10.60 13.21 -12.61
C CYS A 10 11.04 13.45 -11.15
N PHE A 11 11.55 12.43 -10.47
CA PHE A 11 12.08 12.58 -9.11
C PHE A 11 13.22 13.61 -9.05
N GLN A 12 14.17 13.54 -9.99
CA GLN A 12 15.28 14.49 -10.07
C GLN A 12 14.82 15.92 -10.38
N LYS A 13 13.77 16.06 -11.19
CA LYS A 13 13.17 17.35 -11.55
C LYS A 13 12.14 17.85 -10.53
N GLN A 14 11.91 17.11 -9.46
CA GLN A 14 10.88 17.41 -8.46
C GLN A 14 9.47 17.51 -9.05
N LEU A 15 9.16 16.69 -10.06
CA LEU A 15 7.83 16.58 -10.66
C LEU A 15 7.07 15.37 -10.10
N PRO A 16 5.78 15.52 -9.81
CA PRO A 16 4.96 14.44 -9.27
C PRO A 16 4.76 13.30 -10.27
N PHE A 17 4.79 12.06 -9.80
CA PHE A 17 4.48 10.88 -10.61
C PHE A 17 3.86 9.75 -9.79
N VAL A 18 3.19 8.85 -10.48
CA VAL A 18 2.69 7.58 -9.94
C VAL A 18 3.05 6.46 -10.89
N LEU A 19 3.58 5.37 -10.36
CA LEU A 19 3.65 4.07 -11.02
C LEU A 19 2.77 3.09 -10.24
N TYR A 20 1.96 2.29 -10.94
CA TYR A 20 1.18 1.25 -10.28
C TYR A 20 0.93 0.06 -11.21
N ALA A 21 0.74 -1.11 -10.59
CA ALA A 21 0.27 -2.31 -11.26
C ALA A 21 -0.86 -2.93 -10.44
N LYS A 22 -1.94 -3.32 -11.13
CA LYS A 22 -3.10 -3.94 -10.49
C LYS A 22 -2.83 -5.41 -10.15
N PRO A 23 -3.63 -6.01 -9.26
CA PRO A 23 -3.51 -7.42 -8.93
C PRO A 23 -3.59 -8.31 -10.17
N ASN A 24 -2.64 -9.25 -10.29
CA ASN A 24 -2.54 -10.21 -11.39
C ASN A 24 -2.34 -9.61 -12.81
N GLU A 25 -2.10 -8.30 -12.92
CA GLU A 25 -1.72 -7.68 -14.19
C GLU A 25 -0.18 -7.67 -14.36
N THR A 26 0.25 -7.83 -15.61
CA THR A 26 1.65 -7.70 -16.05
C THR A 26 1.94 -6.32 -16.65
N ILE A 27 0.98 -5.41 -16.58
CA ILE A 27 1.10 -4.05 -17.10
C ILE A 27 1.43 -3.10 -15.95
N LEU A 28 2.50 -2.34 -16.13
CA LEU A 28 2.85 -1.18 -15.31
C LEU A 28 2.23 0.07 -15.92
N HIS A 29 1.48 0.80 -15.10
CA HIS A 29 0.87 2.07 -15.47
C HIS A 29 1.70 3.21 -14.88
N GLY A 30 1.89 4.28 -15.64
CA GLY A 30 2.56 5.50 -15.21
C GLY A 30 1.66 6.73 -15.45
N ILE A 31 1.60 7.61 -14.44
CA ILE A 31 0.97 8.93 -14.51
C ILE A 31 2.05 9.93 -14.10
N PHE A 32 2.41 10.83 -15.02
CA PHE A 32 3.46 11.82 -14.84
C PHE A 32 2.84 13.21 -14.96
N GLN A 33 2.73 13.91 -13.82
CA GLN A 33 2.11 15.22 -13.80
C GLN A 33 3.02 16.27 -14.47
N ASN A 34 2.41 17.21 -15.22
CA ASN A 34 3.14 18.19 -16.03
C ASN A 34 3.76 19.33 -15.21
N ASP A 35 3.28 19.53 -13.98
CA ASP A 35 3.75 20.57 -13.05
C ASP A 35 3.81 20.08 -11.61
N GLU A 36 4.31 20.89 -10.69
CA GLU A 36 4.46 20.60 -9.26
C GLU A 36 3.22 20.91 -8.41
N THR A 37 2.07 21.17 -9.02
CA THR A 37 0.85 21.54 -8.29
C THR A 37 0.36 20.38 -7.44
N LEU A 38 0.19 20.63 -6.14
CA LEU A 38 -0.46 19.66 -5.25
C LEU A 38 -1.98 19.75 -5.43
N ASN A 39 -2.53 18.78 -6.14
CA ASN A 39 -3.97 18.73 -6.39
C ASN A 39 -4.68 17.96 -5.28
N VAL A 40 -5.75 18.54 -4.75
CA VAL A 40 -6.65 17.89 -3.78
C VAL A 40 -7.81 17.27 -4.53
N PHE A 41 -8.15 16.04 -4.16
CA PHE A 41 -9.25 15.31 -4.81
C PHE A 41 -10.61 15.92 -4.44
N GLU A 42 -11.36 16.27 -5.45
CA GLU A 42 -12.77 16.70 -5.36
C GLU A 42 -13.68 15.74 -6.14
N SER A 43 -13.43 15.60 -7.45
CA SER A 43 -14.16 14.70 -8.36
C SER A 43 -13.39 14.36 -9.64
N GLN A 44 -12.11 14.75 -9.71
CA GLN A 44 -11.27 14.56 -10.89
C GLN A 44 -10.96 13.09 -11.14
N SER A 45 -10.89 12.68 -12.40
CA SER A 45 -10.33 11.37 -12.76
C SER A 45 -8.82 11.39 -12.59
N GLY A 46 -8.28 10.38 -11.89
CA GLY A 46 -6.86 10.28 -11.62
C GLY A 46 -6.52 9.17 -10.62
N PHE A 47 -5.26 9.12 -10.24
CA PHE A 47 -4.83 8.32 -9.10
C PHE A 47 -5.02 9.13 -7.82
N VAL A 48 -5.74 8.58 -6.85
CA VAL A 48 -6.00 9.23 -5.57
C VAL A 48 -5.27 8.49 -4.46
N PHE A 49 -4.56 9.23 -3.61
CA PHE A 49 -3.98 8.73 -2.37
C PHE A 49 -4.59 9.51 -1.21
N ALA A 50 -5.49 8.85 -0.50
CA ALA A 50 -6.25 9.45 0.58
C ALA A 50 -5.66 9.09 1.95
N SER A 51 -5.60 10.05 2.86
CA SER A 51 -5.28 9.79 4.25
C SER A 51 -6.45 9.11 4.96
N PHE A 52 -6.17 8.36 6.02
CA PHE A 52 -7.22 7.66 6.77
C PHE A 52 -8.29 8.62 7.33
N TYR A 53 -7.89 9.81 7.76
CA TYR A 53 -8.80 10.82 8.31
C TYR A 53 -9.32 11.82 7.26
N SER A 54 -9.03 11.61 5.98
CA SER A 54 -9.48 12.46 4.87
C SER A 54 -9.09 13.94 4.97
N GLU A 55 -8.08 14.27 5.78
CA GLU A 55 -7.61 15.67 5.94
C GLU A 55 -6.97 16.20 4.66
N THR A 56 -6.31 15.32 3.89
CA THR A 56 -5.71 15.68 2.62
C THR A 56 -5.72 14.47 1.68
N ASN A 57 -6.56 14.51 0.67
CA ASN A 57 -6.63 13.50 -0.38
C ASN A 57 -5.89 14.01 -1.60
N VAL A 58 -4.69 13.51 -1.85
CA VAL A 58 -3.88 13.90 -2.99
C VAL A 58 -4.40 13.21 -4.24
N VAL A 59 -4.54 13.94 -5.34
CA VAL A 59 -4.86 13.39 -6.65
C VAL A 59 -3.78 13.73 -7.67
N PHE A 60 -3.48 12.77 -8.55
CA PHE A 60 -2.68 12.93 -9.76
C PHE A 60 -3.68 12.96 -10.92
N PRO A 61 -4.13 14.15 -11.37
CA PRO A 61 -5.23 14.26 -12.31
C PRO A 61 -4.79 13.85 -13.72
N LEU A 62 -5.58 13.01 -14.39
CA LEU A 62 -5.28 12.60 -15.77
C LEU A 62 -5.28 13.78 -16.75
N SER A 63 -6.08 14.81 -16.48
CA SER A 63 -6.18 16.01 -17.32
C SER A 63 -4.91 16.85 -17.37
N ASN A 64 -4.01 16.71 -16.38
CA ASN A 64 -2.75 17.43 -16.27
C ASN A 64 -1.55 16.48 -16.19
N SER A 65 -1.65 15.31 -16.82
CA SER A 65 -0.61 14.29 -16.74
C SER A 65 -0.42 13.56 -18.06
N GLU A 66 0.81 13.17 -18.34
CA GLU A 66 1.09 12.14 -19.33
C GLU A 66 0.80 10.78 -18.75
N VAL A 67 0.03 9.95 -19.49
CA VAL A 67 -0.35 8.59 -19.05
C VAL A 67 0.28 7.59 -19.98
N LEU A 68 1.10 6.71 -19.43
CA LEU A 68 1.87 5.70 -20.15
C LEU A 68 1.65 4.31 -19.57
N GLN A 69 1.93 3.29 -20.37
CA GLN A 69 1.86 1.88 -19.97
C GLN A 69 3.00 1.10 -20.60
N GLU A 70 3.52 0.10 -19.87
CA GLU A 70 4.50 -0.86 -20.40
C GLU A 70 4.31 -2.24 -19.76
N GLU A 71 4.80 -3.29 -20.43
CA GLU A 71 4.83 -4.62 -19.84
C GLU A 71 5.93 -4.73 -18.77
N ILE A 72 5.62 -5.42 -17.67
CA ILE A 72 6.58 -5.68 -16.59
C ILE A 72 7.54 -6.78 -17.05
N ASN A 73 8.67 -6.39 -17.60
CA ASN A 73 9.73 -7.27 -18.09
C ASN A 73 11.06 -6.96 -17.39
N PHE A 74 11.12 -7.18 -16.08
CA PHE A 74 12.35 -6.94 -15.34
C PHE A 74 13.12 -8.25 -15.16
N GLU A 75 14.24 -8.39 -15.84
CA GLU A 75 15.31 -9.30 -15.45
C GLU A 75 15.95 -8.72 -14.17
N THR A 76 15.47 -9.17 -13.03
CA THR A 76 16.04 -8.74 -11.75
C THR A 76 16.98 -9.83 -11.24
N GLU A 77 18.22 -9.49 -11.03
CA GLU A 77 19.10 -10.28 -10.19
C GLU A 77 18.45 -10.39 -8.79
N ASP A 78 18.43 -11.59 -8.25
CA ASP A 78 17.85 -11.90 -6.94
C ASP A 78 18.79 -11.42 -5.82
N ASN A 79 18.99 -10.11 -5.75
CA ASN A 79 19.73 -9.47 -4.69
C ASN A 79 18.81 -9.37 -3.47
N SER A 80 18.73 -10.43 -2.67
CA SER A 80 18.09 -10.40 -1.36
C SER A 80 18.85 -9.42 -0.45
N PHE A 81 18.38 -8.20 -0.41
CA PHE A 81 18.88 -7.20 0.51
C PHE A 81 18.32 -7.50 1.90
N GLN A 82 19.16 -7.93 2.82
CA GLN A 82 18.78 -8.06 4.23
C GLN A 82 18.96 -6.70 4.90
N LEU A 83 17.84 -6.10 5.30
CA LEU A 83 17.85 -4.97 6.22
C LEU A 83 18.39 -5.45 7.57
N GLU A 84 19.56 -4.94 7.97
CA GLU A 84 19.99 -5.07 9.36
C GLU A 84 19.10 -4.20 10.24
N THR A 85 18.00 -4.79 10.71
CA THR A 85 17.19 -4.15 11.74
C THR A 85 17.86 -4.41 13.09
N LYS A 86 18.52 -3.40 13.64
CA LYS A 86 18.91 -3.45 15.05
C LYS A 86 17.64 -3.58 15.89
N SER A 87 17.54 -4.66 16.67
CA SER A 87 16.44 -4.83 17.61
C SER A 87 16.45 -3.66 18.59
N ASN A 88 15.38 -2.88 18.60
CA ASN A 88 15.18 -1.83 19.59
C ASN A 88 14.28 -2.38 20.69
N GLU A 89 14.90 -2.84 21.79
CA GLU A 89 14.19 -3.43 22.95
C GLU A 89 13.10 -2.48 23.50
N ASN A 90 13.38 -1.19 23.57
CA ASN A 90 12.38 -0.21 24.01
C ASN A 90 11.16 -0.15 23.06
N ALA A 91 11.38 -0.24 21.75
CA ALA A 91 10.30 -0.26 20.78
C ALA A 91 9.47 -1.54 20.86
N GLN A 92 10.11 -2.67 21.18
CA GLN A 92 9.42 -3.93 21.45
C GLN A 92 8.54 -3.82 22.70
N ILE A 93 9.08 -3.36 23.82
CA ILE A 93 8.35 -3.17 25.10
C ILE A 93 7.14 -2.25 24.90
N LEU A 94 7.31 -1.14 24.16
CA LEU A 94 6.23 -0.20 23.89
C LEU A 94 5.13 -0.85 23.03
N PHE A 95 5.50 -1.63 22.02
CA PHE A 95 4.52 -2.30 21.16
C PHE A 95 3.77 -3.40 21.92
N GLU A 96 4.46 -4.21 22.75
CA GLU A 96 3.83 -5.20 23.61
C GLU A 96 2.86 -4.56 24.62
N LYS A 97 3.22 -3.40 25.19
CA LYS A 97 2.30 -2.62 26.04
C LYS A 97 1.06 -2.18 25.27
N LEU A 98 1.23 -1.70 24.02
CA LEU A 98 0.11 -1.30 23.17
C LEU A 98 -0.82 -2.48 22.88
N VAL A 99 -0.26 -3.67 22.60
CA VAL A 99 -1.05 -4.90 22.40
C VAL A 99 -1.82 -5.26 23.67
N ARG A 100 -1.17 -5.28 24.85
CA ARG A 100 -1.85 -5.56 26.13
C ARG A 100 -3.01 -4.58 26.41
N ASN A 101 -2.80 -3.30 26.13
CA ASN A 101 -3.86 -2.30 26.27
C ASN A 101 -5.03 -2.60 25.32
N GLY A 102 -4.75 -2.93 24.05
CA GLY A 102 -5.80 -3.30 23.09
C GLY A 102 -6.61 -4.52 23.54
N VAL A 103 -5.95 -5.55 24.06
CA VAL A 103 -6.62 -6.74 24.62
C VAL A 103 -7.52 -6.35 25.79
N SER A 104 -7.01 -5.54 26.74
CA SER A 104 -7.79 -5.08 27.90
C SER A 104 -9.04 -4.31 27.49
N GLU A 105 -8.95 -3.44 26.47
CA GLU A 105 -10.09 -2.67 25.99
C GLU A 105 -11.15 -3.58 25.30
N ILE A 106 -10.71 -4.66 24.62
CA ILE A 106 -11.63 -5.67 24.08
C ILE A 106 -12.33 -6.42 25.22
N GLU A 107 -11.59 -6.84 26.25
CA GLU A 107 -12.16 -7.52 27.43
C GLU A 107 -13.15 -6.63 28.19
N ASN A 108 -12.94 -5.30 28.18
CA ASN A 108 -13.86 -4.31 28.76
C ASN A 108 -15.03 -3.95 27.82
N ASN A 109 -15.17 -4.59 26.68
CA ASN A 109 -16.21 -4.33 25.66
C ASN A 109 -16.20 -2.87 25.12
N THR A 110 -15.06 -2.20 25.13
CA THR A 110 -14.91 -0.87 24.51
C THR A 110 -14.98 -0.96 22.99
N PHE A 111 -14.44 -2.05 22.42
CA PHE A 111 -14.55 -2.42 21.00
C PHE A 111 -14.33 -3.94 20.83
N GLU A 112 -14.79 -4.48 19.71
CA GLU A 112 -14.67 -5.92 19.43
C GLU A 112 -13.39 -6.29 18.72
N LYS A 113 -12.79 -5.34 17.98
CA LYS A 113 -11.58 -5.52 17.21
C LYS A 113 -10.76 -4.23 17.14
N VAL A 114 -9.43 -4.37 17.18
CA VAL A 114 -8.49 -3.27 16.91
C VAL A 114 -7.33 -3.77 16.06
N VAL A 115 -6.88 -2.93 15.13
CA VAL A 115 -5.65 -3.16 14.36
C VAL A 115 -4.57 -2.22 14.87
N LEU A 116 -3.46 -2.79 15.31
CA LEU A 116 -2.34 -2.05 15.88
C LEU A 116 -1.17 -2.01 14.89
N SER A 117 -0.53 -0.86 14.78
CA SER A 117 0.65 -0.69 13.93
C SER A 117 1.76 0.08 14.65
N ARG A 118 2.97 -0.02 14.13
CA ARG A 118 4.10 0.80 14.56
C ARG A 118 4.90 1.30 13.36
N LYS A 119 5.49 2.47 13.50
CA LYS A 119 6.47 3.00 12.56
C LYS A 119 7.86 2.44 12.91
N ILE A 120 8.62 2.03 11.88
CA ILE A 120 10.04 1.67 12.00
C ILE A 120 10.81 2.63 11.11
N GLU A 121 11.82 3.27 11.69
CA GLU A 121 12.75 4.13 10.95
C GLU A 121 14.00 3.33 10.57
N VAL A 122 14.41 3.45 9.31
CA VAL A 122 15.57 2.78 8.76
C VAL A 122 16.56 3.84 8.29
N SER A 123 17.75 3.87 8.89
CA SER A 123 18.80 4.86 8.59
C SER A 123 19.64 4.52 7.35
N GLN A 124 19.08 3.79 6.41
CA GLN A 124 19.78 3.27 5.26
C GLN A 124 19.34 3.99 3.98
N GLN A 125 20.28 4.34 3.11
CA GLN A 125 19.93 4.89 1.81
C GLN A 125 19.31 3.78 0.94
N VAL A 126 18.10 4.01 0.46
CA VAL A 126 17.31 3.05 -0.31
C VAL A 126 17.26 3.50 -1.77
N ASP A 127 17.66 2.62 -2.67
CA ASP A 127 17.34 2.76 -4.08
C ASP A 127 15.86 2.44 -4.29
N PHE A 128 15.05 3.47 -4.47
CA PHE A 128 13.60 3.35 -4.54
C PHE A 128 13.12 2.65 -5.82
N ILE A 129 13.84 2.80 -6.94
CA ILE A 129 13.51 2.10 -8.19
C ILE A 129 13.74 0.60 -8.04
N LYS A 130 14.90 0.21 -7.54
CA LYS A 130 15.24 -1.20 -7.28
C LYS A 130 14.29 -1.83 -6.27
N SER A 131 13.95 -1.08 -5.22
CA SER A 131 12.97 -1.52 -4.21
C SER A 131 11.58 -1.72 -4.82
N TYR A 132 11.15 -0.83 -5.70
CA TYR A 132 9.87 -0.96 -6.39
C TYR A 132 9.85 -2.15 -7.37
N GLN A 133 10.92 -2.37 -8.14
CA GLN A 133 11.06 -3.55 -8.99
C GLN A 133 10.94 -4.85 -8.19
N ASN A 134 11.61 -4.94 -7.04
CA ASN A 134 11.51 -6.08 -6.14
C ASN A 134 10.08 -6.27 -5.60
N LEU A 135 9.40 -5.18 -5.27
CA LEU A 135 8.01 -5.20 -4.81
C LEU A 135 7.06 -5.68 -5.91
N LEU A 136 7.24 -5.22 -7.15
CA LEU A 136 6.47 -5.68 -8.31
C LEU A 136 6.60 -7.19 -8.53
N LYS A 137 7.82 -7.72 -8.41
CA LYS A 137 8.13 -9.15 -8.57
C LYS A 137 7.58 -9.99 -7.43
N LYS A 138 7.76 -9.53 -6.18
CA LYS A 138 7.45 -10.30 -4.99
C LYS A 138 5.94 -10.43 -4.71
N TYR A 139 5.15 -9.43 -5.11
CA TYR A 139 3.72 -9.35 -4.78
C TYR A 139 2.82 -9.23 -6.01
N PRO A 140 2.86 -10.20 -6.97
CA PRO A 140 2.11 -10.08 -8.23
C PRO A 140 0.59 -10.04 -8.04
N THR A 141 0.09 -10.61 -6.93
CA THR A 141 -1.35 -10.67 -6.60
C THR A 141 -1.86 -9.44 -5.84
N ALA A 142 -0.97 -8.50 -5.48
CA ALA A 142 -1.33 -7.28 -4.76
C ALA A 142 -1.45 -6.08 -5.71
N TYR A 143 -2.15 -5.03 -5.29
CA TYR A 143 -2.04 -3.71 -5.89
C TYR A 143 -0.71 -3.11 -5.44
N ARG A 144 0.17 -2.82 -6.39
CA ARG A 144 1.55 -2.36 -6.15
C ARG A 144 1.70 -0.96 -6.67
N TYR A 145 2.21 -0.04 -5.84
CA TYR A 145 2.35 1.35 -6.21
C TYR A 145 3.67 1.96 -5.74
N LEU A 146 4.12 2.94 -6.49
CA LEU A 146 5.16 3.91 -6.17
C LEU A 146 4.66 5.28 -6.61
N TRP A 147 4.63 6.27 -5.71
CA TRP A 147 4.30 7.63 -6.11
C TRP A 147 5.16 8.65 -5.38
N PHE A 148 5.34 9.79 -6.00
CA PHE A 148 6.10 10.91 -5.49
C PHE A 148 5.38 12.22 -5.71
N HIS A 149 5.44 13.10 -4.70
CA HIS A 149 5.10 14.49 -4.81
C HIS A 149 6.09 15.33 -3.98
N PRO A 150 6.70 16.43 -4.52
CA PRO A 150 7.75 17.18 -3.83
C PRO A 150 7.33 17.75 -2.47
N ARG A 151 6.03 18.02 -2.28
CA ARG A 151 5.48 18.53 -1.01
C ARG A 151 5.05 17.44 -0.03
N VAL A 152 4.99 16.19 -0.44
CA VAL A 152 4.49 15.07 0.38
C VAL A 152 5.56 14.03 0.64
N GLY A 153 6.42 13.78 -0.36
CA GLY A 153 7.48 12.78 -0.31
C GLY A 153 7.22 11.60 -1.24
N LEU A 154 8.02 10.55 -1.07
CA LEU A 154 8.00 9.33 -1.86
C LEU A 154 7.36 8.19 -1.04
N TRP A 155 6.41 7.51 -1.65
CA TRP A 155 5.66 6.41 -1.05
C TRP A 155 5.63 5.20 -1.95
N MET A 156 5.77 4.01 -1.38
CA MET A 156 5.54 2.76 -2.09
C MET A 156 4.86 1.73 -1.20
N GLY A 157 4.14 0.82 -1.82
CA GLY A 157 3.48 -0.25 -1.11
C GLY A 157 2.89 -1.32 -2.01
N ALA A 158 2.53 -2.42 -1.37
CA ALA A 158 1.75 -3.51 -1.97
C ALA A 158 0.62 -3.86 -1.01
N THR A 159 -0.62 -3.88 -1.51
CA THR A 159 -1.80 -4.24 -0.70
C THR A 159 -2.66 -5.27 -1.42
N PRO A 160 -3.04 -6.36 -0.73
CA PRO A 160 -4.02 -7.31 -1.23
C PRO A 160 -5.46 -6.82 -1.01
N GLU A 161 -5.66 -5.79 -0.18
CA GLU A 161 -6.97 -5.29 0.21
C GLU A 161 -7.62 -4.50 -0.91
N GLN A 162 -8.92 -4.74 -1.12
CA GLN A 162 -9.77 -4.03 -2.06
C GLN A 162 -10.96 -3.45 -1.32
N LEU A 163 -10.92 -2.15 -1.05
CA LEU A 163 -12.05 -1.46 -0.42
C LEU A 163 -13.30 -1.53 -1.30
N ALA A 164 -13.14 -1.16 -2.56
CA ALA A 164 -14.22 -1.20 -3.54
C ALA A 164 -13.67 -1.27 -4.96
N LYS A 165 -14.35 -2.02 -5.82
CA LYS A 165 -14.17 -1.98 -7.26
C LYS A 165 -15.54 -1.80 -7.91
N ILE A 166 -15.67 -0.76 -8.72
CA ILE A 166 -16.91 -0.45 -9.44
C ILE A 166 -16.63 -0.55 -10.93
N THR A 167 -17.36 -1.45 -11.59
CA THR A 167 -17.25 -1.64 -13.04
C THR A 167 -18.67 -1.67 -13.61
N ASN A 168 -19.00 -0.69 -14.42
CA ASN A 168 -20.38 -0.49 -14.91
C ASN A 168 -21.37 -0.41 -13.71
N ASN A 169 -22.27 -1.37 -13.59
CA ASN A 169 -23.27 -1.45 -12.52
C ASN A 169 -22.91 -2.51 -11.44
N THR A 170 -21.70 -3.03 -11.44
CA THR A 170 -21.24 -4.03 -10.48
C THR A 170 -20.32 -3.39 -9.46
N PHE A 171 -20.67 -3.53 -8.18
CA PHE A 171 -19.85 -3.19 -7.04
C PHE A 171 -19.25 -4.46 -6.43
N GLU A 172 -17.94 -4.48 -6.26
CA GLU A 172 -17.20 -5.56 -5.63
C GLU A 172 -16.40 -5.02 -4.44
N THR A 173 -16.45 -5.71 -3.32
CA THR A 173 -15.60 -5.47 -2.16
C THR A 173 -15.09 -6.79 -1.59
N VAL A 174 -14.04 -6.74 -0.79
CA VAL A 174 -13.43 -7.91 -0.16
C VAL A 174 -13.28 -7.67 1.33
N ALA A 175 -13.84 -8.58 2.14
CA ALA A 175 -13.59 -8.62 3.57
C ALA A 175 -12.32 -9.47 3.84
N LEU A 176 -11.20 -8.81 4.10
CA LEU A 176 -9.92 -9.45 4.35
C LEU A 176 -9.51 -9.25 5.81
N ALA A 177 -9.55 -10.33 6.60
CA ALA A 177 -9.09 -10.36 7.98
C ALA A 177 -8.79 -11.79 8.41
N GLY A 178 -8.01 -11.93 9.50
CA GLY A 178 -7.47 -13.21 9.93
C GLY A 178 -6.29 -13.64 9.06
N THR A 179 -5.15 -13.93 9.67
CA THR A 179 -3.93 -14.29 8.92
C THR A 179 -3.27 -15.50 9.56
N GLN A 180 -2.90 -16.47 8.74
CA GLN A 180 -2.08 -17.61 9.17
C GLN A 180 -1.08 -17.99 8.07
N VAL A 181 -0.04 -18.74 8.45
CA VAL A 181 0.89 -19.31 7.47
C VAL A 181 0.13 -20.32 6.60
N PHE A 182 0.29 -20.18 5.28
CA PHE A 182 -0.36 -21.10 4.35
C PHE A 182 0.07 -22.56 4.61
N SER A 183 -0.93 -23.43 4.83
CA SER A 183 -0.74 -24.87 4.97
C SER A 183 -1.99 -25.61 4.50
N LYS A 184 -1.80 -26.73 3.81
CA LYS A 184 -2.91 -27.60 3.39
C LYS A 184 -3.52 -28.41 4.55
N THR A 185 -2.82 -28.47 5.69
CA THR A 185 -3.17 -29.35 6.83
C THR A 185 -3.65 -28.56 8.05
N ILE A 186 -3.49 -27.25 8.07
CA ILE A 186 -3.91 -26.41 9.20
C ILE A 186 -5.26 -25.79 8.85
N SER A 187 -6.28 -26.09 9.66
CA SER A 187 -7.58 -25.41 9.60
C SER A 187 -7.53 -24.05 10.26
N TRP A 188 -8.42 -23.16 9.83
CA TRP A 188 -8.64 -21.88 10.49
C TRP A 188 -9.13 -22.09 11.92
N GLN A 189 -8.56 -21.33 12.86
CA GLN A 189 -9.02 -21.34 14.23
C GLN A 189 -10.21 -20.41 14.40
N GLU A 190 -10.96 -20.58 15.49
CA GLU A 190 -12.15 -19.78 15.77
C GLU A 190 -11.86 -18.28 15.81
N LYS A 191 -10.72 -17.89 16.38
CA LYS A 191 -10.27 -16.50 16.45
C LYS A 191 -10.20 -15.84 15.07
N GLU A 192 -9.56 -16.47 14.09
CA GLU A 192 -9.40 -15.93 12.74
C GLU A 192 -10.74 -15.90 11.99
N ILE A 193 -11.61 -16.88 12.22
CA ILE A 193 -12.95 -16.93 11.64
C ILE A 193 -13.82 -15.79 12.18
N VAL A 194 -13.81 -15.56 13.49
CA VAL A 194 -14.54 -14.46 14.14
C VAL A 194 -14.00 -13.11 13.67
N GLU A 195 -12.68 -12.96 13.60
CA GLU A 195 -12.03 -11.73 13.12
C GLU A 195 -12.47 -11.38 11.69
N GLN A 196 -12.54 -12.35 10.79
CA GLN A 196 -13.00 -12.15 9.42
C GLN A 196 -14.51 -11.85 9.37
N GLN A 197 -15.30 -12.52 10.21
CA GLN A 197 -16.75 -12.30 10.28
C GLN A 197 -17.08 -10.86 10.71
N LEU A 198 -16.39 -10.31 11.70
CA LEU A 198 -16.55 -8.91 12.15
C LEU A 198 -16.37 -7.92 11.01
N VAL A 199 -15.37 -8.13 10.13
CA VAL A 199 -15.15 -7.26 8.96
C VAL A 199 -16.27 -7.44 7.94
N THR A 200 -16.73 -8.68 7.72
CA THR A 200 -17.86 -8.95 6.81
C THR A 200 -19.15 -8.27 7.27
N ASP A 201 -19.46 -8.33 8.56
CA ASP A 201 -20.65 -7.74 9.13
C ASP A 201 -20.61 -6.21 9.08
N TYR A 202 -19.44 -5.63 9.36
CA TYR A 202 -19.22 -4.18 9.21
C TYR A 202 -19.42 -3.70 7.77
N ILE A 203 -18.97 -4.44 6.77
CA ILE A 203 -19.14 -4.07 5.35
C ILE A 203 -20.62 -4.17 4.92
N LYS A 204 -21.41 -5.05 5.55
CA LYS A 204 -22.83 -5.26 5.22
C LYS A 204 -23.79 -4.33 5.97
N SER A 205 -23.32 -3.70 7.05
CA SER A 205 -24.12 -2.76 7.86
C SER A 205 -24.27 -1.39 7.18
#